data_c1d3b93887a3065848bcc4c52f983dfe
#
_entry.id   c1d3b93887a3065848bcc4c52f983dfe
#
_cell.length_a   1.000
_cell.length_b   1.000
_cell.length_c   1.000
_cell.angle_alpha   90.00
_cell.angle_beta   90.00
_cell.angle_gamma   90.00
#
_symmetry.space_group_name_H-M   'P 1'
#
loop_
_entity.id
_entity.type
_entity.pdbx_description
1 polymer ?
#
loop_
_entity_poly.entity_id
_entity_poly.type
_entity_poly.pdbx_seq_one_letter_code
_entity_poly.pdbx_strand_id
1 'polypeptide(L)'
;LRGRSEAEVLREEGRRLLAAWPRAPMVSALAVDGETLATEEFARRLQRAFERGGAGFVVGGSLGLAAEVRTRADAALSLSALTLPHQLARVVLLEQLFRAGKILRGEPYHH
;
A
#
# COMPACT_ATOMS: atom_id res chain seq x y z
N LEU A 1 -8.94 -16.95 -15.47
CA LEU A 1 -9.45 -16.54 -16.75
C LEU A 1 -8.91 -17.45 -17.84
N ARG A 2 -9.80 -17.96 -18.63
CA ARG A 2 -9.40 -18.82 -19.75
C ARG A 2 -8.57 -18.06 -20.74
N GLY A 3 -7.48 -18.68 -21.21
CA GLY A 3 -6.66 -18.13 -22.26
C GLY A 3 -5.75 -17.00 -21.85
N ARG A 4 -5.76 -16.60 -20.58
CA ARG A 4 -4.85 -15.57 -20.09
C ARG A 4 -3.81 -16.17 -19.17
N SER A 5 -2.55 -15.85 -19.40
CA SER A 5 -1.48 -16.23 -18.50
C SER A 5 -1.47 -15.28 -17.30
N GLU A 6 -0.84 -15.73 -16.21
CA GLU A 6 -0.67 -14.87 -15.04
C GLU A 6 0.13 -13.62 -15.39
N ALA A 7 1.12 -13.74 -16.27
CA ALA A 7 1.92 -12.60 -16.70
C ALA A 7 1.07 -11.56 -17.43
N GLU A 8 0.11 -12.00 -18.25
CA GLU A 8 -0.78 -11.08 -18.96
C GLU A 8 -1.73 -10.36 -18.01
N VAL A 9 -2.30 -11.10 -17.04
CA VAL A 9 -3.18 -10.51 -16.04
C VAL A 9 -2.42 -9.47 -15.23
N LEU A 10 -1.19 -9.82 -14.81
CA LEU A 10 -0.37 -8.92 -14.01
C LEU A 10 -0.01 -7.64 -14.77
N ARG A 11 0.33 -7.76 -16.07
CA ARG A 11 0.64 -6.60 -16.90
C ARG A 11 -0.57 -5.70 -17.07
N GLU A 12 -1.75 -6.28 -17.25
CA GLU A 12 -2.96 -5.48 -17.43
C GLU A 12 -3.34 -4.75 -16.14
N GLU A 13 -3.24 -5.43 -14.99
CA GLU A 13 -3.46 -4.77 -13.71
C GLU A 13 -2.45 -3.65 -13.50
N GLY A 14 -1.19 -3.88 -13.80
CA GLY A 14 -0.16 -2.87 -13.67
C GLY A 14 -0.45 -1.65 -14.51
N ARG A 15 -0.91 -1.86 -15.75
CA ARG A 15 -1.26 -0.77 -16.64
C ARG A 15 -2.40 0.07 -16.07
N ARG A 16 -3.42 -0.59 -15.51
CA ARG A 16 -4.55 0.11 -14.88
C ARG A 16 -4.10 0.93 -13.68
N LEU A 17 -3.24 0.35 -12.84
CA LEU A 17 -2.72 1.06 -11.67
C LEU A 17 -1.88 2.27 -12.07
N LEU A 18 -1.04 2.12 -13.09
CA LEU A 18 -0.23 3.24 -13.56
C LEU A 18 -1.09 4.35 -14.16
N ALA A 19 -2.16 3.98 -14.86
CA ALA A 19 -3.08 4.95 -15.45
C ALA A 19 -3.88 5.71 -14.38
N ALA A 20 -4.17 5.07 -13.25
CA ALA A 20 -4.93 5.64 -12.14
C ALA A 20 -4.03 5.98 -10.95
N TRP A 21 -2.78 6.33 -11.22
CA TRP A 21 -1.80 6.55 -10.13
C TRP A 21 -2.26 7.62 -9.16
N PRO A 22 -2.10 7.39 -7.84
CA PRO A 22 -2.50 8.39 -6.86
C PRO A 22 -1.79 9.72 -7.08
N ARG A 23 -2.53 10.81 -6.97
CA ARG A 23 -1.97 12.16 -7.08
C ARG A 23 -1.49 12.60 -5.72
N ALA A 24 -0.39 12.02 -5.29
CA ALA A 24 0.20 12.32 -4.00
C ALA A 24 1.72 12.33 -4.16
N PRO A 25 2.42 13.15 -3.36
CA PRO A 25 3.89 13.21 -3.46
C PRO A 25 4.58 11.94 -2.95
N MET A 26 3.91 11.17 -2.10
CA MET A 26 4.43 9.89 -1.61
C MET A 26 3.43 8.80 -1.89
N VAL A 27 3.82 7.82 -2.70
CA VAL A 27 2.98 6.66 -3.01
C VAL A 27 3.71 5.40 -2.58
N SER A 28 3.07 4.61 -1.73
CA SER A 28 3.61 3.35 -1.25
C SER A 28 2.87 2.18 -1.88
N ALA A 29 3.62 1.20 -2.36
CA ALA A 29 3.05 -0.04 -2.86
C ALA A 29 3.00 -1.05 -1.71
N LEU A 30 1.90 -1.78 -1.59
CA LEU A 30 1.78 -2.83 -0.58
C LEU A 30 2.26 -4.14 -1.19
N ALA A 31 3.28 -4.72 -0.59
CA ALA A 31 3.92 -5.94 -1.07
C ALA A 31 4.35 -6.80 0.10
N VAL A 32 4.21 -8.13 -0.04
CA VAL A 32 4.57 -9.07 1.03
C VAL A 32 6.03 -8.93 1.43
N ASP A 33 6.90 -8.70 0.45
CA ASP A 33 8.34 -8.56 0.66
C ASP A 33 8.78 -7.11 0.85
N GLY A 34 7.83 -6.21 1.09
CA GLY A 34 8.15 -4.83 1.38
C GLY A 34 8.63 -4.63 2.80
N GLU A 35 8.94 -3.39 3.12
CA GLU A 35 9.42 -3.01 4.44
C GLU A 35 8.32 -3.17 5.48
N THR A 36 8.64 -3.78 6.61
CA THR A 36 7.69 -3.94 7.72
C THR A 36 7.94 -2.84 8.74
N LEU A 37 6.87 -2.13 9.10
CA LEU A 37 6.94 -1.02 10.03
C LEU A 37 6.05 -1.27 11.23
N ALA A 38 6.50 -0.85 12.42
CA ALA A 38 5.62 -0.73 13.57
C ALA A 38 4.62 0.39 13.31
N THR A 39 3.47 0.34 13.98
CA THR A 39 2.40 1.32 13.76
C THR A 39 2.88 2.75 14.04
N GLU A 40 3.71 2.95 15.05
CA GLU A 40 4.24 4.27 15.40
C GLU A 40 5.15 4.82 14.28
N GLU A 41 5.97 3.97 13.68
CA GLU A 41 6.82 4.40 12.57
C GLU A 41 5.97 4.68 11.32
N PHE A 42 4.95 3.87 11.09
CA PHE A 42 4.01 4.12 10.00
C PHE A 42 3.34 5.49 10.18
N ALA A 43 2.91 5.81 11.41
CA ALA A 43 2.30 7.09 11.71
C ALA A 43 3.27 8.25 11.41
N ARG A 44 4.54 8.12 11.79
CA ARG A 44 5.53 9.16 11.53
C ARG A 44 5.75 9.38 10.03
N ARG A 45 5.81 8.31 9.25
CA ARG A 45 5.96 8.41 7.80
C ARG A 45 4.74 9.04 7.16
N LEU A 46 3.55 8.69 7.65
CA LEU A 46 2.31 9.27 7.17
C LEU A 46 2.28 10.78 7.44
N GLN A 47 2.70 11.20 8.62
CA GLN A 47 2.77 12.61 8.95
C GLN A 47 3.72 13.37 8.01
N ARG A 48 4.89 12.80 7.75
CA ARG A 48 5.84 13.43 6.81
C ARG A 48 5.26 13.54 5.40
N ALA A 49 4.52 12.52 4.98
CA ALA A 49 3.87 12.57 3.67
C ALA A 49 2.80 13.66 3.63
N PHE A 50 2.02 13.79 4.68
CA PHE A 50 0.99 14.83 4.76
C PHE A 50 1.59 16.22 4.75
N GLU A 51 2.74 16.40 5.39
CA GLU A 51 3.45 17.68 5.37
C GLU A 51 3.92 18.06 3.96
N ARG A 52 4.09 17.06 3.10
CA ARG A 52 4.49 17.26 1.71
C ARG A 52 3.31 17.31 0.74
N GLY A 53 2.08 17.13 1.23
CA GLY A 53 0.89 17.24 0.41
C GLY A 53 0.02 16.01 0.36
N GLY A 54 0.41 14.89 0.94
CA GLY A 54 -0.44 13.71 1.05
C GLY A 54 0.29 12.40 0.79
N ALA A 55 -0.42 11.31 1.06
CA ALA A 55 0.07 9.95 0.85
C ALA A 55 -0.92 9.16 0.01
N GLY A 56 -0.39 8.32 -0.87
CA GLY A 56 -1.19 7.39 -1.66
C GLY A 56 -0.70 5.97 -1.47
N PHE A 57 -1.58 5.02 -1.72
CA PHE A 57 -1.26 3.61 -1.59
C PHE A 57 -1.77 2.85 -2.80
N VAL A 58 -0.97 1.89 -3.27
CA VAL A 58 -1.35 1.01 -4.38
C VAL A 58 -1.39 -0.41 -3.87
N VAL A 59 -2.51 -1.08 -4.09
CA VAL A 59 -2.71 -2.45 -3.63
C VAL A 59 -2.91 -3.31 -4.88
N GLY A 60 -2.08 -4.34 -5.01
CA GLY A 60 -2.19 -5.26 -6.13
C GLY A 60 -3.28 -6.30 -5.93
N GLY A 61 -3.56 -7.05 -6.98
CA GLY A 61 -4.50 -8.16 -6.93
C GLY A 61 -3.84 -9.42 -6.38
N SER A 62 -4.45 -10.57 -6.66
CA SER A 62 -4.01 -11.85 -6.11
C SER A 62 -2.62 -12.28 -6.60
N LEU A 63 -2.17 -11.75 -7.75
CA LEU A 63 -0.87 -12.07 -8.31
C LEU A 63 0.24 -11.10 -7.87
N GLY A 64 -0.09 -10.16 -6.97
CA GLY A 64 0.86 -9.17 -6.51
C GLY A 64 0.90 -7.94 -7.40
N LEU A 65 2.07 -7.32 -7.51
CA LEU A 65 2.26 -6.08 -8.25
C LEU A 65 3.23 -6.27 -9.39
N ALA A 66 2.93 -5.67 -10.53
CA ALA A 66 3.85 -5.66 -11.66
C ALA A 66 5.12 -4.87 -11.30
N ALA A 67 6.24 -5.24 -11.92
CA ALA A 67 7.52 -4.60 -11.64
C ALA A 67 7.48 -3.09 -11.91
N GLU A 68 6.77 -2.66 -12.94
CA GLU A 68 6.66 -1.25 -13.29
C GLU A 68 5.96 -0.45 -12.18
N VAL A 69 4.97 -1.07 -11.53
CA VAL A 69 4.26 -0.43 -10.40
C VAL A 69 5.21 -0.26 -9.23
N ARG A 70 5.97 -1.30 -8.89
CA ARG A 70 6.91 -1.23 -7.78
C ARG A 70 8.02 -0.21 -8.05
N THR A 71 8.48 -0.14 -9.29
CA THR A 71 9.52 0.81 -9.67
C THR A 71 9.03 2.25 -9.53
N ARG A 72 7.77 2.51 -9.87
CA ARG A 72 7.22 3.86 -9.77
C ARG A 72 6.91 4.27 -8.35
N ALA A 73 6.59 3.33 -7.46
CA ALA A 73 6.26 3.64 -6.08
C ALA A 73 7.48 4.15 -5.32
N ASP A 74 7.25 5.07 -4.39
CA ASP A 74 8.33 5.64 -3.58
C ASP A 74 8.80 4.68 -2.50
N ALA A 75 7.93 3.78 -2.07
CA ALA A 75 8.27 2.77 -1.07
C ALA A 75 7.43 1.52 -1.29
N ALA A 76 7.90 0.40 -0.78
CA ALA A 76 7.14 -0.84 -0.74
C ALA A 76 7.00 -1.24 0.73
N LEU A 77 5.76 -1.38 1.19
CA LEU A 77 5.45 -1.70 2.59
C LEU A 77 4.75 -3.04 2.68
N SER A 78 5.09 -3.79 3.71
CA SER A 78 4.42 -5.04 4.02
C SER A 78 3.50 -4.85 5.21
N LEU A 79 2.24 -5.24 5.03
CA LEU A 79 1.28 -5.22 6.13
C LEU A 79 1.40 -6.48 6.99
N SER A 80 1.97 -7.54 6.41
CA SER A 80 2.11 -8.82 7.10
C SER A 80 3.11 -9.67 6.34
N ALA A 81 3.81 -10.54 7.06
CA ALA A 81 4.66 -11.56 6.43
C ALA A 81 3.83 -12.64 5.71
N LEU A 82 2.52 -12.68 6.01
CA LEU A 82 1.61 -13.60 5.34
C LEU A 82 1.05 -12.96 4.08
N THR A 83 0.78 -13.79 3.07
CA THR A 83 0.09 -13.32 1.86
C THR A 83 -1.38 -13.09 2.20
N LEU A 84 -1.86 -11.89 1.97
CA LEU A 84 -3.25 -11.52 2.25
C LEU A 84 -4.02 -11.36 0.95
N PRO A 85 -5.28 -11.84 0.87
CA PRO A 85 -6.15 -11.45 -0.24
C PRO A 85 -6.23 -9.92 -0.28
N HIS A 86 -6.33 -9.34 -1.48
CA HIS A 86 -6.24 -7.88 -1.60
C HIS A 86 -7.37 -7.15 -0.85
N GLN A 87 -8.55 -7.76 -0.73
CA GLN A 87 -9.62 -7.16 0.04
C GLN A 87 -9.29 -7.11 1.53
N LEU A 88 -8.67 -8.18 2.06
CA LEU A 88 -8.24 -8.20 3.44
C LEU A 88 -7.08 -7.23 3.66
N ALA A 89 -6.17 -7.12 2.70
CA ALA A 89 -5.08 -6.15 2.79
C ALA A 89 -5.63 -4.73 2.87
N ARG A 90 -6.69 -4.41 2.14
CA ARG A 90 -7.34 -3.09 2.24
C ARG A 90 -7.90 -2.85 3.63
N VAL A 91 -8.54 -3.86 4.23
CA VAL A 91 -9.07 -3.72 5.60
C VAL A 91 -7.95 -3.48 6.59
N VAL A 92 -6.87 -4.23 6.49
CA VAL A 92 -5.71 -4.07 7.38
C VAL A 92 -5.11 -2.67 7.20
N LEU A 93 -4.98 -2.20 5.97
CA LEU A 93 -4.47 -0.86 5.69
C LEU A 93 -5.35 0.21 6.32
N LEU A 94 -6.68 0.11 6.14
CA LEU A 94 -7.61 1.09 6.71
C LEU A 94 -7.52 1.10 8.23
N GLU A 95 -7.39 -0.06 8.84
CA GLU A 95 -7.24 -0.19 10.28
C GLU A 95 -5.97 0.50 10.76
N GLN A 96 -4.85 0.31 10.04
CA GLN A 96 -3.59 0.96 10.38
C GLN A 96 -3.65 2.47 10.17
N LEU A 97 -4.32 2.92 9.12
CA LEU A 97 -4.51 4.36 8.90
C LEU A 97 -5.32 5.00 10.01
N PHE A 98 -6.34 4.29 10.51
CA PHE A 98 -7.14 4.77 11.63
C PHE A 98 -6.29 4.90 12.89
N ARG A 99 -5.49 3.89 13.20
CA ARG A 99 -4.60 3.92 14.37
C ARG A 99 -3.55 5.02 14.25
N ALA A 100 -2.96 5.15 13.07
CA ALA A 100 -1.97 6.20 12.81
C ALA A 100 -2.59 7.57 13.02
N GLY A 101 -3.82 7.78 12.55
CA GLY A 101 -4.53 9.04 12.75
C GLY A 101 -4.73 9.35 14.21
N LYS A 102 -5.08 8.35 15.03
CA LYS A 102 -5.24 8.54 16.46
C LYS A 102 -3.93 8.94 17.14
N ILE A 103 -2.84 8.27 16.77
CA ILE A 103 -1.50 8.59 17.29
C ILE A 103 -1.14 10.03 16.96
N LEU A 104 -1.35 10.46 15.73
CA LEU A 104 -0.99 11.80 15.28
C LEU A 104 -1.83 12.89 15.97
N ARG A 105 -3.06 12.56 16.39
CA ARG A 105 -3.89 13.49 17.14
C ARG A 105 -3.62 13.44 18.65
N GLY A 106 -2.69 12.59 19.08
CA GLY A 106 -2.41 12.42 20.50
C GLY A 106 -3.48 11.65 21.25
N GLU A 107 -4.35 10.93 20.54
CA GLU A 107 -5.42 10.15 21.16
C GLU A 107 -4.90 8.76 21.51
N PRO A 108 -5.38 8.18 22.63
CA PRO A 108 -5.00 6.80 22.95
C PRO A 108 -5.63 5.84 21.95
N TYR A 109 -4.94 4.73 21.69
CA TYR A 109 -5.48 3.65 20.86
C TYR A 109 -5.26 2.33 21.57
N HIS A 110 -6.13 1.36 21.26
CA HIS A 110 -6.07 0.04 21.88
C HIS A 110 -5.65 -0.99 20.83
N HIS A 111 -4.91 -1.97 21.31
CA HIS A 111 -4.41 -3.07 20.48
C HIS A 111 -5.46 -4.13 20.25
#